data_0dddf39f3dc9d3bdc4371cdcd487419f
#
_entry.id   0dddf39f3dc9d3bdc4371cdcd487419f
#
_cell.length_a   1.000
_cell.length_b   1.000
_cell.length_c   1.000
_cell.angle_alpha   90.00
_cell.angle_beta   90.00
_cell.angle_gamma   90.00
#
_symmetry.space_group_name_H-M   'P 1'
#
loop_
_entity.id
_entity.type
_entity.pdbx_description
1 polymer ?
#
loop_
_entity_poly.entity_id
_entity_poly.type
_entity_poly.pdbx_seq_one_letter_code
_entity_poly.pdbx_strand_id
1 'polypeptide(L)'
;MDLSLERISHAYCDTEVLRDISLEVKSEEIVCLVGPSGCGKSTLLRLIGGLEKPSAGCVLQLGEAPEGCLNPLTYVFQDFALLPWRTVRGNISLVLEDHGIKGVARDAIIADVLGRTRLGDFADALPRQLSGGMKQRVAIARALAVKPAVMLLDE
;
A
#
# COMPACT_ATOMS: atom_id res chain seq x y z
N MET A 1 10.90 7.01 9.11
CA MET A 1 10.50 5.74 9.76
C MET A 1 11.19 4.61 9.01
N ASP A 2 11.96 3.80 9.71
CA ASP A 2 12.68 2.64 9.14
C ASP A 2 11.84 1.38 9.36
N LEU A 3 12.08 0.35 8.54
CA LEU A 3 11.44 -0.95 8.64
C LEU A 3 12.53 -2.01 8.85
N SER A 4 12.38 -2.86 9.85
CA SER A 4 13.29 -3.99 10.10
C SER A 4 12.53 -5.31 10.15
N LEU A 5 13.01 -6.27 9.39
CA LEU A 5 12.56 -7.66 9.41
C LEU A 5 13.63 -8.49 10.11
N GLU A 6 13.28 -9.18 11.15
CA GLU A 6 14.21 -9.98 11.93
C GLU A 6 13.85 -11.46 11.85
N ARG A 7 14.65 -12.23 11.11
CA ARG A 7 14.58 -13.69 10.99
C ARG A 7 13.16 -14.20 10.67
N ILE A 8 12.49 -13.55 9.72
CA ILE A 8 11.14 -13.90 9.29
C ILE A 8 11.14 -15.28 8.65
N SER A 9 10.36 -16.19 9.22
CA SER A 9 10.03 -17.47 8.62
C SER A 9 8.52 -17.65 8.58
N HIS A 10 8.02 -18.26 7.50
CA HIS A 10 6.58 -18.50 7.33
C HIS A 10 6.31 -19.76 6.53
N ALA A 11 5.29 -20.51 6.96
CA ALA A 11 4.81 -21.70 6.28
C ALA A 11 3.28 -21.70 6.21
N TYR A 12 2.75 -22.19 5.10
CA TYR A 12 1.34 -22.53 4.94
C TYR A 12 1.17 -24.03 5.12
N CYS A 13 0.49 -24.46 6.18
CA CYS A 13 0.43 -25.85 6.57
C CYS A 13 1.85 -26.44 6.67
N ASP A 14 2.16 -27.45 5.85
CA ASP A 14 3.47 -28.12 5.84
C ASP A 14 4.45 -27.56 4.80
N THR A 15 4.06 -26.51 4.07
CA THR A 15 4.91 -25.90 3.02
C THR A 15 5.58 -24.66 3.54
N GLU A 16 6.90 -24.71 3.75
CA GLU A 16 7.70 -23.56 4.10
C GLU A 16 7.89 -22.66 2.87
N VAL A 17 7.49 -21.39 3.01
CA VAL A 17 7.54 -20.38 1.93
C VAL A 17 8.67 -19.38 2.15
N LEU A 18 8.94 -19.03 3.40
CA LEU A 18 10.00 -18.10 3.78
C LEU A 18 10.82 -18.70 4.91
N ARG A 19 12.16 -18.58 4.83
CA ARG A 19 13.08 -19.10 5.83
C ARG A 19 14.12 -18.06 6.19
N ASP A 20 14.14 -17.65 7.46
CA ASP A 20 15.17 -16.82 8.11
C ASP A 20 15.50 -15.54 7.32
N ILE A 21 14.47 -14.83 6.83
CA ILE A 21 14.64 -13.60 6.05
C ILE A 21 14.85 -12.44 7.00
N SER A 22 15.97 -11.75 6.83
CA SER A 22 16.27 -10.50 7.53
C SER A 22 16.53 -9.40 6.50
N LEU A 23 15.91 -8.24 6.70
CA LEU A 23 15.99 -7.09 5.79
C LEU A 23 15.79 -5.82 6.60
N GLU A 24 16.61 -4.82 6.33
CA GLU A 24 16.44 -3.47 6.85
C GLU A 24 16.16 -2.51 5.69
N VAL A 25 15.13 -1.69 5.81
CA VAL A 25 14.75 -0.65 4.85
C VAL A 25 14.79 0.69 5.57
N LYS A 26 15.65 1.58 5.13
CA LYS A 26 15.79 2.91 5.70
C LYS A 26 14.72 3.87 5.16
N SER A 27 14.49 4.94 5.90
CA SER A 27 13.66 6.04 5.42
C SER A 27 14.17 6.54 4.06
N GLU A 28 13.24 6.83 3.15
CA GLU A 28 13.49 7.27 1.77
C GLU A 28 14.17 6.23 0.86
N GLU A 29 14.36 5.00 1.33
CA GLU A 29 14.93 3.92 0.53
C GLU A 29 13.84 3.23 -0.32
N ILE A 30 14.21 2.83 -1.54
CA ILE A 30 13.38 2.00 -2.42
C ILE A 30 14.03 0.64 -2.54
N VAL A 31 13.32 -0.39 -2.07
CA VAL A 31 13.77 -1.78 -2.14
C VAL A 31 12.89 -2.54 -3.13
N CYS A 32 13.52 -3.24 -4.07
CA CYS A 32 12.82 -4.07 -5.05
C CYS A 32 13.07 -5.56 -4.75
N LEU A 33 11.98 -6.32 -4.53
CA LEU A 33 12.02 -7.77 -4.36
C LEU A 33 11.94 -8.44 -5.72
N VAL A 34 13.02 -9.11 -6.14
CA VAL A 34 13.11 -9.79 -7.44
C VAL A 34 13.21 -11.29 -7.23
N GLY A 35 12.49 -12.07 -8.03
CA GLY A 35 12.50 -13.53 -7.97
C GLY A 35 11.38 -14.15 -8.81
N PRO A 36 11.42 -15.47 -9.06
CA PRO A 36 10.41 -16.16 -9.84
C PRO A 36 9.02 -16.10 -9.19
N SER A 37 7.98 -16.39 -9.98
CA SER A 37 6.63 -16.54 -9.44
C SER A 37 6.59 -17.64 -8.37
N GLY A 38 5.87 -17.41 -7.29
CA GLY A 38 5.73 -18.36 -6.17
C GLY A 38 6.90 -18.43 -5.19
N CYS A 39 7.96 -17.61 -5.32
CA CYS A 39 9.08 -17.62 -4.37
C CYS A 39 8.82 -16.87 -3.05
N GLY A 40 7.58 -16.45 -2.78
CA GLY A 40 7.20 -15.85 -1.50
C GLY A 40 7.20 -14.31 -1.43
N LYS A 41 7.40 -13.58 -2.54
CA LYS A 41 7.42 -12.09 -2.54
C LYS A 41 6.15 -11.50 -1.95
N SER A 42 4.97 -11.87 -2.47
CA SER A 42 3.68 -11.38 -1.96
C SER A 42 3.42 -11.84 -0.53
N THR A 43 3.87 -13.05 -0.15
CA THR A 43 3.80 -13.51 1.24
C THR A 43 4.62 -12.59 2.15
N LEU A 44 5.87 -12.27 1.77
CA LEU A 44 6.71 -11.37 2.55
C LEU A 44 6.06 -9.99 2.68
N LEU A 45 5.53 -9.42 1.59
CA LEU A 45 4.82 -8.13 1.62
C LEU A 45 3.59 -8.16 2.54
N ARG A 46 2.81 -9.27 2.55
CA ARG A 46 1.66 -9.42 3.46
C ARG A 46 2.08 -9.48 4.93
N LEU A 47 3.18 -10.17 5.24
CA LEU A 47 3.75 -10.20 6.59
C LEU A 47 4.21 -8.79 7.02
N ILE A 48 4.91 -8.07 6.15
CA ILE A 48 5.31 -6.67 6.39
C ILE A 48 4.09 -5.79 6.62
N GLY A 49 3.06 -5.96 5.81
CA GLY A 49 1.80 -5.22 5.90
C GLY A 49 0.92 -5.60 7.10
N GLY A 50 1.31 -6.60 7.88
CA GLY A 50 0.52 -7.08 9.03
C GLY A 50 -0.78 -7.78 8.63
N LEU A 51 -0.95 -8.13 7.35
CA LEU A 51 -2.11 -8.88 6.85
C LEU A 51 -2.05 -10.36 7.28
N GLU A 52 -0.84 -10.86 7.50
CA GLU A 52 -0.55 -12.19 8.03
C GLU A 52 0.49 -12.09 9.13
N LYS A 53 0.57 -13.10 9.99
CA LYS A 53 1.59 -13.18 11.05
C LYS A 53 2.68 -14.15 10.63
N PRO A 54 3.97 -13.81 10.81
CA PRO A 54 5.05 -14.76 10.55
C PRO A 54 4.97 -15.93 11.53
N SER A 55 5.42 -17.11 11.08
CA SER A 55 5.54 -18.30 11.94
C SER A 55 6.70 -18.15 12.95
N ALA A 56 7.75 -17.39 12.58
CA ALA A 56 8.85 -17.00 13.44
C ALA A 56 9.44 -15.67 13.00
N GLY A 57 10.12 -14.99 13.90
CA GLY A 57 10.66 -13.65 13.66
C GLY A 57 9.64 -12.54 13.89
N CYS A 58 10.02 -11.31 13.60
CA CYS A 58 9.15 -10.15 13.76
C CYS A 58 9.44 -9.05 12.73
N VAL A 59 8.41 -8.23 12.48
CA VAL A 59 8.52 -7.00 11.69
C VAL A 59 8.44 -5.82 12.63
N LEU A 60 9.44 -4.94 12.59
CA LEU A 60 9.56 -3.76 13.43
C LEU A 60 9.47 -2.50 12.58
N GLN A 61 8.67 -1.55 13.04
CA GLN A 61 8.62 -0.19 12.51
C GLN A 61 9.37 0.71 13.50
N LEU A 62 10.47 1.32 13.04
CA LEU A 62 11.40 2.06 13.89
C LEU A 62 11.35 3.55 13.59
N GLY A 63 11.26 4.37 14.63
CA GLY A 63 11.14 5.83 14.52
C GLY A 63 9.71 6.31 14.41
N GLU A 64 9.55 7.63 14.30
CA GLU A 64 8.25 8.28 14.22
C GLU A 64 7.75 8.39 12.78
N ALA A 65 6.44 8.32 12.60
CA ALA A 65 5.82 8.58 11.32
C ALA A 65 5.96 10.07 10.95
N PRO A 66 6.12 10.42 9.65
CA PRO A 66 6.19 11.80 9.20
C PRO A 66 4.98 12.63 9.61
N GLU A 67 5.16 13.95 9.76
CA GLU A 67 4.07 14.87 10.06
C GLU A 67 2.95 14.79 9.02
N GLY A 68 1.72 14.70 9.48
CA GLY A 68 0.53 14.56 8.65
C GLY A 68 0.34 13.16 8.04
N CYS A 69 1.13 12.17 8.45
CA CYS A 69 0.91 10.77 8.11
C CYS A 69 -0.39 10.27 8.77
N LEU A 70 -1.31 9.78 7.96
CA LEU A 70 -2.58 9.22 8.45
C LEU A 70 -2.48 7.71 8.68
N ASN A 71 -1.71 7.03 7.85
CA ASN A 71 -1.46 5.60 7.96
C ASN A 71 0.03 5.33 7.70
N PRO A 72 0.81 4.92 8.71
CA PRO A 72 2.26 4.74 8.57
C PRO A 72 2.65 3.72 7.52
N LEU A 73 1.85 2.68 7.29
CA LEU A 73 2.12 1.65 6.31
C LEU A 73 0.89 1.40 5.44
N THR A 74 1.06 1.48 4.13
CA THR A 74 -0.02 1.28 3.16
C THR A 74 0.35 0.20 2.15
N TYR A 75 -0.60 -0.69 1.86
CA TYR A 75 -0.45 -1.80 0.92
C TYR A 75 -1.24 -1.54 -0.37
N VAL A 76 -0.59 -1.66 -1.52
CA VAL A 76 -1.22 -1.64 -2.84
C VAL A 76 -1.24 -3.07 -3.38
N PHE A 77 -2.43 -3.63 -3.52
CA PHE A 77 -2.67 -4.99 -3.98
C PHE A 77 -2.49 -5.14 -5.49
N GLN A 78 -2.11 -6.31 -5.93
CA GLN A 78 -1.96 -6.68 -7.35
C GLN A 78 -3.26 -6.48 -8.15
N ASP A 79 -4.41 -6.78 -7.58
CA ASP A 79 -5.73 -6.60 -8.19
C ASP A 79 -6.35 -5.19 -7.98
N PHE A 80 -5.52 -4.25 -7.44
CA PHE A 80 -5.85 -2.87 -7.13
C PHE A 80 -6.95 -2.66 -6.09
N ALA A 81 -7.76 -3.65 -5.75
CA ALA A 81 -8.86 -3.63 -4.78
C ALA A 81 -9.72 -2.35 -4.87
N LEU A 82 -10.09 -1.94 -6.08
CA LEU A 82 -10.98 -0.79 -6.29
C LEU A 82 -12.43 -1.18 -6.10
N LEU A 83 -13.20 -0.33 -5.42
CA LEU A 83 -14.65 -0.50 -5.28
C LEU A 83 -15.33 -0.19 -6.61
N PRO A 84 -15.94 -1.19 -7.29
CA PRO A 84 -16.45 -1.01 -8.65
C PRO A 84 -17.67 -0.09 -8.76
N TRP A 85 -18.36 0.15 -7.64
CA TRP A 85 -19.52 1.05 -7.54
C TRP A 85 -19.17 2.48 -7.11
N ARG A 86 -17.91 2.75 -6.75
CA ARG A 86 -17.42 4.11 -6.45
C ARG A 86 -16.62 4.65 -7.62
N THR A 87 -16.75 5.96 -7.87
CA THR A 87 -15.90 6.69 -8.83
C THR A 87 -14.43 6.70 -8.38
N VAL A 88 -13.53 7.19 -9.22
CA VAL A 88 -12.12 7.41 -8.86
C VAL A 88 -12.02 8.28 -7.60
N ARG A 89 -12.69 9.43 -7.59
CA ARG A 89 -12.80 10.32 -6.42
C ARG A 89 -13.34 9.56 -5.20
N GLY A 90 -14.38 8.76 -5.38
CA GLY A 90 -15.02 7.99 -4.30
C GLY A 90 -14.10 6.90 -3.74
N ASN A 91 -13.27 6.27 -4.56
CA ASN A 91 -12.26 5.30 -4.12
C ASN A 91 -11.15 5.95 -3.28
N ILE A 92 -10.73 7.18 -3.63
CA ILE A 92 -9.74 7.94 -2.85
C ILE A 92 -10.38 8.49 -1.57
N SER A 93 -11.63 8.99 -1.64
CA SER A 93 -12.36 9.51 -0.48
C SER A 93 -12.50 8.49 0.64
N LEU A 94 -12.66 7.22 0.30
CA LEU A 94 -12.89 6.13 1.26
C LEU A 94 -11.84 6.12 2.37
N VAL A 95 -10.56 6.12 2.01
CA VAL A 95 -9.47 6.06 3.00
C VAL A 95 -9.37 7.33 3.85
N LEU A 96 -9.86 8.46 3.37
CA LEU A 96 -9.91 9.71 4.13
C LEU A 96 -11.12 9.75 5.07
N GLU A 97 -12.23 9.10 4.69
CA GLU A 97 -13.43 8.97 5.54
C GLU A 97 -13.11 8.22 6.83
N ASP A 98 -12.31 7.16 6.77
CA ASP A 98 -11.88 6.36 7.93
C ASP A 98 -11.04 7.19 8.93
N HIS A 99 -10.32 8.19 8.43
CA HIS A 99 -9.55 9.12 9.26
C HIS A 99 -10.34 10.39 9.65
N GLY A 100 -11.64 10.44 9.37
CA GLY A 100 -12.52 11.55 9.73
C GLY A 100 -12.28 12.83 8.90
N ILE A 101 -11.52 12.77 7.81
CA ILE A 101 -11.24 13.92 6.94
C ILE A 101 -12.41 14.15 5.99
N LYS A 102 -13.03 15.34 6.09
CA LYS A 102 -14.26 15.70 5.36
C LYS A 102 -14.17 17.10 4.75
N GLY A 103 -15.12 17.41 3.88
CA GLY A 103 -15.30 18.77 3.31
C GLY A 103 -14.10 19.24 2.52
N VAL A 104 -13.75 20.51 2.66
CA VAL A 104 -12.70 21.18 1.87
C VAL A 104 -11.33 20.51 2.02
N ALA A 105 -10.98 20.03 3.23
CA ALA A 105 -9.70 19.36 3.47
C ALA A 105 -9.59 18.04 2.67
N ARG A 106 -10.65 17.22 2.67
CA ARG A 106 -10.73 16.01 1.86
C ARG A 106 -10.60 16.32 0.36
N ASP A 107 -11.34 17.31 -0.11
CA ASP A 107 -11.39 17.64 -1.54
C ASP A 107 -10.04 18.20 -2.02
N ALA A 108 -9.33 18.93 -1.18
CA ALA A 108 -7.97 19.40 -1.47
C ALA A 108 -6.96 18.23 -1.59
N ILE A 109 -7.01 17.24 -0.68
CA ILE A 109 -6.15 16.05 -0.76
C ILE A 109 -6.46 15.25 -2.03
N ILE A 110 -7.74 15.05 -2.34
CA ILE A 110 -8.16 14.33 -3.56
C ILE A 110 -7.65 15.04 -4.81
N ALA A 111 -7.79 16.36 -4.89
CA ALA A 111 -7.32 17.14 -6.03
C ALA A 111 -5.79 17.02 -6.20
N ASP A 112 -5.02 17.09 -5.11
CA ASP A 112 -3.57 16.92 -5.14
C ASP A 112 -3.17 15.54 -5.70
N VAL A 113 -3.69 14.45 -5.13
CA VAL A 113 -3.30 13.09 -5.57
C VAL A 113 -3.79 12.79 -6.99
N LEU A 114 -4.93 13.31 -7.41
CA LEU A 114 -5.41 13.20 -8.79
C LEU A 114 -4.49 13.93 -9.76
N GLY A 115 -4.01 15.11 -9.40
CA GLY A 115 -3.02 15.87 -10.18
C GLY A 115 -1.71 15.11 -10.32
N ARG A 116 -1.15 14.62 -9.22
CA ARG A 116 0.12 13.84 -9.19
C ARG A 116 0.03 12.55 -10.00
N THR A 117 -1.13 11.90 -10.05
CA THR A 117 -1.35 10.66 -10.79
C THR A 117 -1.91 10.86 -12.20
N ARG A 118 -2.13 12.12 -12.63
CA ARG A 118 -2.70 12.50 -13.93
C ARG A 118 -4.07 11.84 -14.18
N LEU A 119 -4.95 11.89 -13.16
CA LEU A 119 -6.29 11.33 -13.20
C LEU A 119 -7.40 12.40 -13.05
N GLY A 120 -7.06 13.70 -13.11
CA GLY A 120 -8.01 14.79 -12.90
C GLY A 120 -9.27 14.69 -13.76
N ASP A 121 -9.10 14.43 -15.08
CA ASP A 121 -10.21 14.32 -16.04
C ASP A 121 -11.08 13.06 -15.82
N PHE A 122 -10.62 12.10 -15.01
CA PHE A 122 -11.30 10.84 -14.74
C PHE A 122 -11.83 10.75 -13.31
N ALA A 123 -11.87 11.87 -12.58
CA ALA A 123 -12.28 11.90 -11.17
C ALA A 123 -13.64 11.25 -10.93
N ASP A 124 -14.58 11.44 -11.84
CA ASP A 124 -15.96 10.94 -11.72
C ASP A 124 -16.21 9.64 -12.52
N ALA A 125 -15.17 9.08 -13.15
CA ALA A 125 -15.27 7.81 -13.85
C ALA A 125 -15.34 6.63 -12.87
N LEU A 126 -16.07 5.58 -13.26
CA LEU A 126 -16.11 4.29 -12.55
C LEU A 126 -14.93 3.40 -12.98
N PRO A 127 -14.45 2.47 -12.13
CA PRO A 127 -13.34 1.56 -12.47
C PRO A 127 -13.52 0.80 -13.77
N ARG A 128 -14.75 0.45 -14.17
CA ARG A 128 -15.04 -0.24 -15.44
C ARG A 128 -14.72 0.60 -16.69
N GLN A 129 -14.60 1.93 -16.55
CA GLN A 129 -14.32 2.87 -17.63
C GLN A 129 -12.82 3.16 -17.77
N LEU A 130 -11.99 2.58 -16.89
CA LEU A 130 -10.56 2.82 -16.82
C LEU A 130 -9.75 1.68 -17.46
N SER A 131 -8.64 2.03 -18.09
CA SER A 131 -7.62 1.05 -18.50
C SER A 131 -6.94 0.42 -17.28
N GLY A 132 -6.23 -0.71 -17.45
CA GLY A 132 -5.46 -1.36 -16.38
C GLY A 132 -4.47 -0.40 -15.70
N GLY A 133 -3.68 0.33 -16.50
CA GLY A 133 -2.73 1.30 -15.97
C GLY A 133 -3.40 2.50 -15.27
N MET A 134 -4.62 2.88 -15.65
CA MET A 134 -5.38 3.90 -14.93
C MET A 134 -5.87 3.36 -13.58
N LYS A 135 -6.35 2.12 -13.52
CA LYS A 135 -6.75 1.46 -12.26
C LYS A 135 -5.58 1.37 -11.29
N GLN A 136 -4.40 1.00 -11.77
CA GLN A 136 -3.17 1.01 -10.97
C GLN A 136 -2.87 2.40 -10.41
N ARG A 137 -2.94 3.45 -11.25
CA ARG A 137 -2.75 4.83 -10.77
C ARG A 137 -3.80 5.26 -9.75
N VAL A 138 -5.05 4.80 -9.84
CA VAL A 138 -6.09 5.05 -8.81
C VAL A 138 -5.71 4.38 -7.48
N ALA A 139 -5.21 3.14 -7.50
CA ALA A 139 -4.74 2.45 -6.30
C ALA A 139 -3.56 3.20 -5.65
N ILE A 140 -2.62 3.68 -6.47
CA ILE A 140 -1.49 4.51 -6.00
C ILE A 140 -2.00 5.85 -5.43
N ALA A 141 -2.94 6.53 -6.11
CA ALA A 141 -3.52 7.78 -5.61
C ALA A 141 -4.22 7.59 -4.26
N ARG A 142 -4.96 6.49 -4.09
CA ARG A 142 -5.59 6.10 -2.82
C ARG A 142 -4.55 5.89 -1.71
N ALA A 143 -3.45 5.21 -2.02
CA ALA A 143 -2.35 5.00 -1.08
C ALA A 143 -1.66 6.32 -0.70
N LEU A 144 -1.39 7.20 -1.66
CA LEU A 144 -0.75 8.50 -1.42
C LEU A 144 -1.62 9.46 -0.60
N ALA A 145 -2.95 9.34 -0.66
CA ALA A 145 -3.87 10.21 0.05
C ALA A 145 -3.71 10.14 1.58
N VAL A 146 -3.27 9.01 2.12
CA VAL A 146 -3.01 8.83 3.56
C VAL A 146 -1.59 9.19 3.97
N LYS A 147 -0.75 9.70 3.05
CA LYS A 147 0.64 10.10 3.28
C LYS A 147 1.44 9.04 4.04
N PRO A 148 1.57 7.83 3.52
CA PRO A 148 2.23 6.74 4.24
C PRO A 148 3.72 7.01 4.41
N ALA A 149 4.29 6.52 5.52
CA ALA A 149 5.72 6.48 5.74
C ALA A 149 6.38 5.34 4.95
N VAL A 150 5.66 4.21 4.81
CA VAL A 150 6.07 3.04 4.02
C VAL A 150 4.95 2.65 3.07
N MET A 151 5.29 2.43 1.80
CA MET A 151 4.36 1.94 0.79
C MET A 151 4.83 0.57 0.28
N LEU A 152 3.97 -0.42 0.40
CA LEU A 152 4.19 -1.77 -0.13
C LEU A 152 3.43 -1.90 -1.45
N LEU A 153 4.16 -2.30 -2.51
CA LEU A 153 3.59 -2.47 -3.85
C LEU A 153 3.74 -3.94 -4.25
N ASP A 154 2.62 -4.63 -4.44
CA ASP A 154 2.59 -6.03 -4.88
C ASP A 154 2.23 -6.06 -6.39
N GLU A 155 3.28 -5.95 -7.24
CA GLU A 155 3.30 -5.88 -8.72
C GLU A 155 2.60 -4.68 -9.36
#